data_3ad07b18137c919b117014b8efd006c2
#
_entry.id   3ad07b18137c919b117014b8efd006c2
#
_cell.length_a   1.000
_cell.length_b   1.000
_cell.length_c   1.000
_cell.angle_alpha   90.00
_cell.angle_beta   90.00
_cell.angle_gamma   90.00
#
_symmetry.space_group_name_H-M   'P 1'
#
loop_
_entity.id
_entity.type
_entity.pdbx_description
1 polymer ?
#
loop_
_entity_poly.entity_id
_entity_poly.type
_entity_poly.pdbx_seq_one_letter_code
_entity_poly.pdbx_strand_id
1 'polypeptide(L)'
;LAPSEMCIRDRGMATCERVGLPVIASAINLGDSPKLEKLLGVQRVVFDQYEQQEIDIVHLMYSKFINTMKQKSVDEVFLPVGQEVLDGKDKETLRQQSKYQHDYIFEPSAQQVLGFLIERYLESVIYQAVCDNIASEQAARMVAMKSATDNASSAIKLLKLQYNKSRQ
;
A
#
# COMPACT_ATOMS: atom_id res chain seq x y z
N LEU A 1 19.08 6.64 15.40
CA LEU A 1 19.14 6.92 13.97
C LEU A 1 17.96 7.83 13.61
N ALA A 2 18.18 8.86 12.80
CA ALA A 2 17.08 9.73 12.36
C ALA A 2 16.15 8.92 11.44
N PRO A 3 14.82 9.04 11.59
CA PRO A 3 13.90 8.35 10.69
C PRO A 3 14.13 8.87 9.27
N SER A 4 14.34 7.94 8.35
CA SER A 4 14.46 8.22 6.93
C SER A 4 13.23 7.64 6.22
N GLU A 5 12.73 8.32 5.22
CA GLU A 5 11.51 7.93 4.53
C GLU A 5 11.75 7.58 3.08
N MET A 6 10.99 6.62 2.62
CA MET A 6 10.87 6.26 1.23
C MET A 6 9.47 6.57 0.73
N CYS A 7 9.38 7.41 -0.29
CA CYS A 7 8.10 7.87 -0.80
C CYS A 7 7.74 7.16 -2.10
N ILE A 8 6.62 6.46 -2.08
CA ILE A 8 6.00 5.92 -3.28
C ILE A 8 4.83 6.82 -3.66
N ARG A 9 4.90 7.48 -4.81
CA ARG A 9 3.98 8.48 -5.40
C ARG A 9 4.28 9.93 -4.99
N ASP A 10 3.88 10.83 -5.89
CA ASP A 10 4.24 12.27 -5.87
C ASP A 10 3.77 13.01 -4.62
N ARG A 11 2.59 12.69 -4.08
CA ARG A 11 2.04 13.38 -2.91
C ARG A 11 2.77 13.05 -1.62
N GLY A 12 3.27 11.81 -1.47
CA GLY A 12 4.10 11.41 -0.34
C GLY A 12 5.36 12.25 -0.28
N MET A 13 6.08 12.31 -1.39
CA MET A 13 7.31 13.10 -1.52
C MET A 13 7.11 14.57 -1.14
N ALA A 14 6.11 15.24 -1.72
CA ALA A 14 5.81 16.62 -1.41
C ALA A 14 5.45 16.87 0.07
N THR A 15 4.87 15.87 0.74
CA THR A 15 4.54 15.96 2.16
C THR A 15 5.78 15.80 3.02
N CYS A 16 6.64 14.82 2.72
CA CYS A 16 7.90 14.59 3.43
C CYS A 16 8.84 15.80 3.33
N GLU A 17 8.98 16.37 2.15
CA GLU A 17 9.75 17.62 1.94
C GLU A 17 9.23 18.79 2.77
N ARG A 18 7.89 18.93 2.86
CA ARG A 18 7.26 20.01 3.65
C ARG A 18 7.49 19.85 5.14
N VAL A 19 7.50 18.62 5.63
CA VAL A 19 7.73 18.29 7.04
C VAL A 19 9.23 18.28 7.38
N GLY A 20 10.10 18.26 6.36
CA GLY A 20 11.56 18.24 6.54
C GLY A 20 12.12 16.86 6.85
N LEU A 21 11.41 15.79 6.45
CA LEU A 21 11.89 14.43 6.60
C LEU A 21 12.85 14.07 5.46
N PRO A 22 13.98 13.42 5.75
CA PRO A 22 14.93 13.03 4.71
C PRO A 22 14.34 11.90 3.86
N VAL A 23 14.19 12.15 2.56
CA VAL A 23 13.73 11.16 1.59
C VAL A 23 14.94 10.50 0.93
N ILE A 24 15.13 9.21 1.13
CA ILE A 24 16.26 8.44 0.58
C ILE A 24 15.98 8.02 -0.84
N ALA A 25 14.76 7.55 -1.11
CA ALA A 25 14.36 7.09 -2.43
C ALA A 25 12.89 7.46 -2.71
N SER A 26 12.58 7.69 -3.99
CA SER A 26 11.21 7.97 -4.40
C SER A 26 10.87 7.28 -5.71
N ALA A 27 9.64 6.77 -5.82
CA ALA A 27 9.05 6.30 -7.06
C ALA A 27 7.90 7.21 -7.44
N ILE A 28 8.10 8.02 -8.47
CA ILE A 28 7.13 8.96 -9.01
C ILE A 28 6.61 8.50 -10.37
N ASN A 29 5.51 9.09 -10.84
CA ASN A 29 4.93 8.79 -12.16
C ASN A 29 4.55 7.30 -12.34
N LEU A 30 3.97 6.69 -11.30
CA LEU A 30 3.50 5.31 -11.37
C LEU A 30 2.20 5.16 -12.18
N GLY A 31 1.44 6.24 -12.35
CA GLY A 31 0.14 6.23 -13.01
C GLY A 31 -0.93 5.46 -12.22
N ASP A 32 -2.03 5.12 -12.90
CA ASP A 32 -3.14 4.35 -12.30
C ASP A 32 -2.92 2.83 -12.37
N SER A 33 -1.94 2.39 -13.16
CA SER A 33 -1.55 0.98 -13.30
C SER A 33 -0.06 0.84 -12.99
N PRO A 34 0.31 0.63 -11.72
CA PRO A 34 1.71 0.54 -11.32
C PRO A 34 2.34 -0.71 -11.90
N LYS A 35 3.52 -0.57 -12.52
CA LYS A 35 4.34 -1.69 -12.95
C LYS A 35 5.28 -2.09 -11.83
N LEU A 36 5.36 -3.39 -11.55
CA LEU A 36 6.25 -3.94 -10.52
C LEU A 36 7.70 -3.49 -10.71
N GLU A 37 8.17 -3.45 -11.96
CA GLU A 37 9.55 -3.06 -12.32
C GLU A 37 9.97 -1.70 -11.74
N LYS A 38 9.03 -0.73 -11.68
CA LYS A 38 9.31 0.60 -11.13
C LYS A 38 9.42 0.60 -9.59
N LEU A 39 8.82 -0.37 -8.94
CA LEU A 39 8.84 -0.52 -7.49
C LEU A 39 10.10 -1.27 -7.01
N LEU A 40 10.62 -2.20 -7.82
CA LEU A 40 11.79 -3.00 -7.49
C LEU A 40 13.02 -2.13 -7.18
N GLY A 41 13.23 -1.06 -7.94
CA GLY A 41 14.37 -0.16 -7.73
C GLY A 41 14.37 0.50 -6.35
N VAL A 42 13.20 0.95 -5.90
CA VAL A 42 13.02 1.59 -4.60
C VAL A 42 13.12 0.59 -3.46
N GLN A 43 12.55 -0.59 -3.67
CA GLN A 43 12.60 -1.69 -2.71
C GLN A 43 14.05 -2.15 -2.46
N ARG A 44 14.87 -2.24 -3.50
CA ARG A 44 16.26 -2.66 -3.40
C ARG A 44 17.08 -1.72 -2.50
N VAL A 45 16.85 -0.43 -2.59
CA VAL A 45 17.53 0.56 -1.72
C VAL A 45 17.24 0.28 -0.23
N VAL A 46 15.99 -0.09 0.11
CA VAL A 46 15.63 -0.44 1.49
C VAL A 46 16.30 -1.72 1.93
N PHE A 47 16.32 -2.73 1.08
CA PHE A 47 16.96 -4.00 1.41
C PHE A 47 18.46 -3.83 1.61
N ASP A 48 19.13 -3.09 0.72
CA ASP A 48 20.57 -2.82 0.84
C ASP A 48 20.89 -2.11 2.17
N GLN A 49 20.09 -1.12 2.58
CA GLN A 49 20.27 -0.43 3.87
C GLN A 49 19.97 -1.32 5.08
N TYR A 50 18.97 -2.20 4.96
CA TYR A 50 18.64 -3.15 6.02
C TYR A 50 19.74 -4.21 6.18
N GLU A 51 20.30 -4.73 5.08
CA GLU A 51 21.43 -5.67 5.10
C GLU A 51 22.72 -5.05 5.65
N GLN A 52 22.94 -3.75 5.38
CA GLN A 52 24.07 -2.99 5.92
C GLN A 52 23.89 -2.60 7.38
N GLN A 53 22.75 -2.96 7.99
CA GLN A 53 22.41 -2.61 9.37
C GLN A 53 22.36 -1.09 9.64
N GLU A 54 22.07 -0.32 8.58
CA GLU A 54 21.80 1.12 8.71
C GLU A 54 20.38 1.39 9.24
N ILE A 55 19.47 0.43 9.03
CA ILE A 55 18.06 0.50 9.44
C ILE A 55 17.70 -0.75 10.22
N ASP A 56 17.07 -0.58 11.38
CA ASP A 56 16.64 -1.70 12.25
C ASP A 56 15.22 -2.17 11.94
N ILE A 57 14.32 -1.23 11.61
CA ILE A 57 12.90 -1.51 11.40
C ILE A 57 12.41 -0.71 10.20
N VAL A 58 11.62 -1.34 9.35
CA VAL A 58 10.94 -0.70 8.22
C VAL A 58 9.43 -0.80 8.42
N HIS A 59 8.75 0.34 8.40
CA HIS A 59 7.30 0.44 8.45
C HIS A 59 6.73 0.70 7.06
N LEU A 60 5.62 0.04 6.75
CA LEU A 60 4.85 0.24 5.54
C LEU A 60 3.53 0.94 5.88
N MET A 61 3.42 2.22 5.49
CA MET A 61 2.23 3.02 5.71
C MET A 61 1.44 3.18 4.42
N TYR A 62 0.19 2.76 4.42
CA TYR A 62 -0.68 2.86 3.24
C TYR A 62 -2.16 2.90 3.62
N SER A 63 -3.02 3.21 2.63
CA SER A 63 -4.47 3.19 2.81
C SER A 63 -5.02 1.88 2.26
N LYS A 64 -5.42 0.98 3.17
CA LYS A 64 -6.04 -0.30 2.83
C LYS A 64 -7.46 -0.09 2.33
N PHE A 65 -7.77 -0.66 1.19
CA PHE A 65 -9.11 -0.65 0.61
C PHE A 65 -9.98 -1.72 1.28
N ILE A 66 -11.09 -1.32 1.89
CA ILE A 66 -12.08 -2.23 2.47
C ILE A 66 -13.32 -2.29 1.57
N ASN A 67 -13.86 -1.13 1.23
CA ASN A 67 -14.95 -0.96 0.29
C ASN A 67 -14.95 0.49 -0.24
N THR A 68 -15.82 0.80 -1.20
CA THR A 68 -15.91 2.13 -1.80
C THR A 68 -16.19 3.27 -0.82
N MET A 69 -16.84 2.95 0.32
CA MET A 69 -17.21 3.93 1.34
C MET A 69 -16.22 4.01 2.50
N LYS A 70 -15.40 2.95 2.70
CA LYS A 70 -14.52 2.84 3.86
C LYS A 70 -13.11 2.44 3.43
N GLN A 71 -12.17 3.31 3.72
CA GLN A 71 -10.74 3.07 3.63
C GLN A 71 -10.14 3.20 5.04
N LYS A 72 -9.06 2.50 5.30
CA LYS A 72 -8.36 2.53 6.59
C LYS A 72 -6.88 2.77 6.35
N SER A 73 -6.33 3.81 6.98
CA SER A 73 -4.87 3.97 7.05
C SER A 73 -4.28 2.88 7.95
N VAL A 74 -3.27 2.21 7.45
CA VAL A 74 -2.59 1.09 8.11
C VAL A 74 -1.11 1.41 8.19
N ASP A 75 -0.52 1.05 9.31
CA ASP A 75 0.91 1.04 9.58
C ASP A 75 1.28 -0.40 9.97
N GLU A 76 2.07 -1.05 9.14
CA GLU A 76 2.49 -2.43 9.35
C GLU A 76 4.02 -2.50 9.33
N VAL A 77 4.59 -3.32 10.22
CA VAL A 77 6.03 -3.59 10.19
C VAL A 77 6.32 -4.46 8.96
N PHE A 78 7.14 -3.91 8.06
CA PHE A 78 7.54 -4.58 6.82
C PHE A 78 8.81 -5.41 7.01
N LEU A 79 9.80 -4.87 7.72
CA LEU A 79 11.01 -5.57 8.13
C LEU A 79 11.28 -5.29 9.61
N PRO A 80 11.73 -6.27 10.40
CA PRO A 80 11.91 -7.69 10.04
C PRO A 80 10.58 -8.42 9.79
N VAL A 81 10.62 -9.47 8.98
CA VAL A 81 9.44 -10.32 8.75
C VAL A 81 9.11 -11.05 10.04
N GLY A 82 7.97 -10.73 10.65
CA GLY A 82 7.55 -11.30 11.92
C GLY A 82 7.27 -12.80 11.82
N GLN A 83 7.52 -13.52 12.90
CA GLN A 83 7.23 -14.96 12.98
C GLN A 83 5.74 -15.28 12.73
N GLU A 84 4.86 -14.32 13.03
CA GLU A 84 3.42 -14.46 12.76
C GLU A 84 3.09 -14.61 11.26
N VAL A 85 3.90 -14.01 10.40
CA VAL A 85 3.78 -14.13 8.95
C VAL A 85 4.31 -15.47 8.47
N LEU A 86 5.44 -15.91 9.02
CA LEU A 86 6.08 -17.20 8.69
C LEU A 86 5.26 -18.39 9.22
N ASP A 87 4.63 -18.23 10.37
CA ASP A 87 3.78 -19.27 10.99
C ASP A 87 2.37 -19.38 10.36
N GLY A 88 2.01 -18.45 9.47
CA GLY A 88 0.67 -18.36 8.85
C GLY A 88 -0.42 -17.97 9.85
N LYS A 89 -1.27 -17.02 9.51
CA LYS A 89 -2.38 -16.56 10.38
C LYS A 89 -3.42 -17.64 10.71
N ASP A 90 -3.38 -18.78 10.02
CA ASP A 90 -4.36 -19.87 10.15
C ASP A 90 -3.74 -21.15 10.72
N LYS A 91 -3.24 -21.05 11.98
CA LYS A 91 -2.73 -22.24 12.71
C LYS A 91 -3.78 -23.38 12.79
N GLU A 92 -5.06 -23.06 12.76
CA GLU A 92 -6.13 -24.07 12.76
C GLU A 92 -6.28 -24.78 11.40
N THR A 93 -6.17 -24.05 10.31
CA THR A 93 -6.26 -24.62 8.94
C THR A 93 -5.03 -25.46 8.63
N LEU A 94 -3.84 -25.02 9.08
CA LEU A 94 -2.60 -25.77 8.92
C LEU A 94 -2.58 -27.05 9.77
N ARG A 95 -3.15 -27.04 10.99
CA ARG A 95 -3.29 -28.25 11.82
C ARG A 95 -4.23 -29.29 11.21
N GLN A 96 -5.26 -28.88 10.48
CA GLN A 96 -6.14 -29.81 9.77
C GLN A 96 -5.49 -30.37 8.49
N GLN A 97 -4.63 -29.59 7.81
CA GLN A 97 -3.86 -30.04 6.65
C GLN A 97 -2.64 -30.89 7.02
N SER A 98 -2.13 -30.78 8.24
CA SER A 98 -0.97 -31.55 8.72
C SER A 98 -1.20 -33.07 8.84
N LYS A 99 -2.41 -33.56 8.52
CA LYS A 99 -2.72 -34.99 8.44
C LYS A 99 -1.95 -35.71 7.32
N TYR A 100 -1.37 -34.94 6.39
CA TYR A 100 -0.53 -35.43 5.31
C TYR A 100 0.83 -34.70 5.39
N GLN A 101 1.74 -35.22 6.22
CA GLN A 101 3.14 -34.83 6.18
C GLN A 101 3.74 -35.41 4.88
N HIS A 102 3.75 -34.61 3.82
CA HIS A 102 4.50 -34.93 2.63
C HIS A 102 5.93 -34.44 2.84
N ASP A 103 6.90 -35.31 2.72
CA ASP A 103 8.29 -34.93 2.62
C ASP A 103 8.51 -34.27 1.25
N TYR A 104 8.70 -32.94 1.25
CA TYR A 104 9.01 -32.21 0.03
C TYR A 104 10.51 -32.29 -0.27
N ILE A 105 10.84 -32.59 -1.52
CA ILE A 105 12.21 -32.50 -2.01
C ILE A 105 12.42 -31.06 -2.49
N PHE A 106 13.37 -30.36 -1.85
CA PHE A 106 13.73 -28.99 -2.21
C PHE A 106 14.98 -28.99 -3.08
N GLU A 107 14.92 -28.34 -4.23
CA GLU A 107 16.06 -28.11 -5.11
C GLU A 107 16.31 -26.60 -5.26
N PRO A 108 17.56 -26.10 -5.01
CA PRO A 108 18.76 -26.85 -4.62
C PRO A 108 18.84 -27.15 -3.11
N SER A 109 18.19 -26.35 -2.23
CA SER A 109 18.07 -26.60 -0.79
C SER A 109 16.88 -25.84 -0.20
N ALA A 110 16.31 -26.31 0.91
CA ALA A 110 15.20 -25.65 1.59
C ALA A 110 15.53 -24.20 1.97
N GLN A 111 16.76 -23.93 2.40
CA GLN A 111 17.19 -22.61 2.82
C GLN A 111 17.26 -21.61 1.64
N GLN A 112 17.75 -22.04 0.50
CA GLN A 112 17.80 -21.20 -0.71
C GLN A 112 16.40 -20.93 -1.26
N VAL A 113 15.55 -21.95 -1.30
CA VAL A 113 14.15 -21.80 -1.72
C VAL A 113 13.41 -20.81 -0.80
N LEU A 114 13.61 -20.91 0.54
CA LEU A 114 13.02 -19.99 1.49
C LEU A 114 13.49 -18.55 1.25
N GLY A 115 14.78 -18.33 0.98
CA GLY A 115 15.31 -17.00 0.66
C GLY A 115 14.60 -16.38 -0.55
N PHE A 116 14.45 -17.11 -1.65
CA PHE A 116 13.72 -16.66 -2.84
C PHE A 116 12.25 -16.37 -2.54
N LEU A 117 11.60 -17.21 -1.72
CA LEU A 117 10.19 -17.03 -1.38
C LEU A 117 9.97 -15.77 -0.52
N ILE A 118 10.85 -15.50 0.45
CA ILE A 118 10.78 -14.29 1.27
C ILE A 118 10.94 -13.04 0.41
N GLU A 119 11.92 -13.02 -0.50
CA GLU A 119 12.13 -11.89 -1.41
C GLU A 119 10.87 -11.63 -2.26
N ARG A 120 10.30 -12.66 -2.88
CA ARG A 120 9.06 -12.56 -3.66
C ARG A 120 7.85 -12.18 -2.83
N TYR A 121 7.77 -12.65 -1.61
CA TYR A 121 6.72 -12.26 -0.68
C TYR A 121 6.78 -10.76 -0.38
N LEU A 122 7.96 -10.23 -0.07
CA LEU A 122 8.16 -8.82 0.22
C LEU A 122 7.84 -7.93 -1.00
N GLU A 123 8.24 -8.33 -2.21
CA GLU A 123 7.84 -7.66 -3.45
C GLU A 123 6.31 -7.60 -3.60
N SER A 124 5.62 -8.71 -3.32
CA SER A 124 4.18 -8.81 -3.42
C SER A 124 3.46 -7.94 -2.39
N VAL A 125 3.98 -7.84 -1.17
CA VAL A 125 3.42 -6.98 -0.10
C VAL A 125 3.47 -5.51 -0.50
N ILE A 126 4.62 -5.03 -1.01
CA ILE A 126 4.72 -3.64 -1.49
C ILE A 126 3.76 -3.39 -2.64
N TYR A 127 3.73 -4.30 -3.63
CA TYR A 127 2.83 -4.15 -4.76
C TYR A 127 1.36 -4.10 -4.33
N GLN A 128 0.95 -4.99 -3.41
CA GLN A 128 -0.39 -5.00 -2.84
C GLN A 128 -0.72 -3.68 -2.13
N ALA A 129 0.19 -3.17 -1.31
CA ALA A 129 0.00 -1.90 -0.61
C ALA A 129 -0.18 -0.71 -1.58
N VAL A 130 0.58 -0.68 -2.68
CA VAL A 130 0.43 0.34 -3.72
C VAL A 130 -0.91 0.22 -4.43
N CYS A 131 -1.34 -0.99 -4.79
CA CYS A 131 -2.65 -1.24 -5.41
C CYS A 131 -3.80 -0.84 -4.48
N ASP A 132 -3.74 -1.20 -3.21
CA ASP A 132 -4.74 -0.84 -2.20
C ASP A 132 -4.84 0.69 -2.03
N ASN A 133 -3.70 1.36 -2.02
CA ASN A 133 -3.65 2.81 -1.92
C ASN A 133 -4.26 3.51 -3.15
N ILE A 134 -3.99 3.00 -4.36
CA ILE A 134 -4.58 3.52 -5.60
C ILE A 134 -6.10 3.27 -5.61
N ALA A 135 -6.54 2.07 -5.26
CA ALA A 135 -7.96 1.74 -5.17
C ALA A 135 -8.69 2.62 -4.15
N SER A 136 -8.07 2.86 -3.00
CA SER A 136 -8.60 3.74 -1.95
C SER A 136 -8.73 5.19 -2.43
N GLU A 137 -7.73 5.71 -3.15
CA GLU A 137 -7.77 7.05 -3.74
C GLU A 137 -8.88 7.17 -4.78
N GLN A 138 -9.01 6.21 -5.69
CA GLN A 138 -10.05 6.24 -6.73
C GLN A 138 -11.46 6.14 -6.12
N ALA A 139 -11.64 5.29 -5.11
CA ALA A 139 -12.91 5.19 -4.39
C ALA A 139 -13.28 6.50 -3.69
N ALA A 140 -12.35 7.11 -2.96
CA ALA A 140 -12.57 8.41 -2.31
C ALA A 140 -12.90 9.51 -3.33
N ARG A 141 -12.21 9.54 -4.47
CA ARG A 141 -12.47 10.47 -5.57
C ARG A 141 -13.88 10.28 -6.13
N MET A 142 -14.29 9.03 -6.37
CA MET A 142 -15.62 8.72 -6.88
C MET A 142 -16.73 9.22 -5.92
N VAL A 143 -16.59 8.98 -4.63
CA VAL A 143 -17.55 9.45 -3.61
C VAL A 143 -17.59 10.98 -3.56
N ALA A 144 -16.44 11.64 -3.58
CA ALA A 144 -16.36 13.10 -3.58
C ALA A 144 -17.00 13.72 -4.82
N MET A 145 -16.75 13.16 -6.01
CA MET A 145 -17.35 13.63 -7.25
C MET A 145 -18.87 13.41 -7.30
N LYS A 146 -19.36 12.29 -6.76
CA LYS A 146 -20.80 12.05 -6.62
C LYS A 146 -21.44 13.10 -5.74
N SER A 147 -20.89 13.35 -4.55
CA SER A 147 -21.38 14.38 -3.63
C SER A 147 -21.36 15.78 -4.26
N ALA A 148 -20.30 16.12 -5.01
CA ALA A 148 -20.21 17.39 -5.73
C ALA A 148 -21.32 17.53 -6.79
N THR A 149 -21.62 16.45 -7.53
CA THR A 149 -22.69 16.42 -8.54
C THR A 149 -24.07 16.59 -7.90
N ASP A 150 -24.33 15.93 -6.79
CA ASP A 150 -25.60 16.04 -6.05
C ASP A 150 -25.79 17.46 -5.49
N ASN A 151 -24.74 18.07 -4.96
CA ASN A 151 -24.75 19.45 -4.48
C ASN A 151 -24.99 20.45 -5.63
N ALA A 152 -24.31 20.26 -6.77
CA ALA A 152 -24.52 21.09 -7.97
C ALA A 152 -25.96 21.00 -8.48
N SER A 153 -26.53 19.80 -8.53
CA SER A 153 -27.92 19.56 -8.93
C SER A 153 -28.92 20.27 -8.01
N SER A 154 -28.64 20.26 -6.69
CA SER A 154 -29.45 20.96 -5.70
C SER A 154 -29.36 22.49 -5.86
N ALA A 155 -28.17 23.02 -6.10
CA ALA A 155 -27.95 24.45 -6.35
C ALA A 155 -28.67 24.91 -7.64
N ILE A 156 -28.62 24.12 -8.71
CA ILE A 156 -29.36 24.42 -9.96
C ILE A 156 -30.87 24.47 -9.73
N LYS A 157 -31.42 23.55 -8.95
CA LYS A 157 -32.87 23.56 -8.61
C LYS A 157 -33.25 24.82 -7.85
N LEU A 158 -32.44 25.21 -6.88
CA LEU A 158 -32.67 26.41 -6.07
C LEU A 158 -32.61 27.71 -6.92
N LEU A 159 -31.59 27.80 -7.79
CA LEU A 159 -31.45 28.94 -8.71
C LEU A 159 -32.62 29.03 -9.70
N LYS A 160 -33.10 27.91 -10.23
CA LYS A 160 -34.28 27.87 -11.09
C LYS A 160 -35.52 28.36 -10.37
N LEU A 161 -35.71 28.01 -9.11
CA LEU A 161 -36.83 28.51 -8.28
C LEU A 161 -36.72 30.02 -8.09
N GLN A 162 -35.55 30.54 -7.73
CA GLN A 162 -35.32 31.98 -7.60
C GLN A 162 -35.58 32.73 -8.91
N TYR A 163 -35.07 32.25 -10.01
CA TYR A 163 -35.29 32.82 -11.34
C TYR A 163 -36.81 32.89 -11.68
N ASN A 164 -37.52 31.78 -11.48
CA ASN A 164 -38.95 31.73 -11.75
C ASN A 164 -39.75 32.72 -10.83
N LYS A 165 -39.34 32.83 -9.56
CA LYS A 165 -39.96 33.76 -8.62
C LYS A 165 -39.71 35.23 -8.98
N SER A 166 -38.50 35.56 -9.48
CA SER A 166 -38.20 36.95 -9.86
C SER A 166 -38.80 37.34 -11.23
N ARG A 167 -39.20 36.37 -12.05
CA ARG A 167 -39.85 36.60 -13.34
C ARG A 167 -41.36 36.83 -13.19
N GLN A 168 -42.00 36.34 -12.14
CA GLN A 168 -43.39 36.62 -11.81
C GLN A 168 -43.56 38.02 -11.18
#